data_7c529971ed06d5447cbf16e38b6809e9
#
_entry.id   7c529971ed06d5447cbf16e38b6809e9
#
_cell.length_a   1.000
_cell.length_b   1.000
_cell.length_c   1.000
_cell.angle_alpha   90.00
_cell.angle_beta   90.00
_cell.angle_gamma   90.00
#
_symmetry.space_group_name_H-M   'P 1'
#
loop_
_entity.id
_entity.type
_entity.pdbx_description
1 polymer ?
#
loop_
_entity_poly.entity_id
_entity_poly.type
_entity_poly.pdbx_seq_one_letter_code
_entity_poly.pdbx_strand_id
1 'polypeptide(L)'
;MIKVKTESIQKMLNKAVKVCSLDKFSPLTILTEVKIEGGYLSITTTDTRTTFQIKEKVETTDEMRVVVDVQLLTSLVNKITTPKIGFDMNGNALVIEGNGLYYLDIGIDESGEVIKFPEIKEPAGNGTEIDFKELTRRLEIAKSSIPASFDAKEMNNYYLAAQIIASDAFKVSSVPNIESLKAKELFISRELGNILMSLGIEKGKLDYVSETNTLTIFDNDYIIQSVIGQDRENYPLEAIQSMLSSSFTYNADISKKELLDILDRALLFIKDFDRNGINLTFKKDRLSIASVEETVQEDIKYSKASVDGLVEFNALVDIKNLKEQLDVLPDDNITIFFGDNDRAIKMVQKDIIQITALLED
;
A
#
# COMPACT_ATOMS: atom_id res chain seq x y z
N MET A 1 7.10 -31.39 -23.84
CA MET A 1 7.50 -29.97 -23.68
C MET A 1 6.36 -29.05 -24.06
N ILE A 2 5.86 -28.29 -23.14
CA ILE A 2 4.69 -27.40 -23.29
C ILE A 2 5.20 -26.01 -23.71
N LYS A 3 4.67 -25.45 -24.81
CA LYS A 3 5.11 -24.15 -25.33
C LYS A 3 4.09 -23.05 -25.05
N VAL A 4 4.52 -21.99 -24.36
CA VAL A 4 3.72 -20.80 -24.04
C VAL A 4 4.34 -19.54 -24.64
N LYS A 5 3.54 -18.48 -24.85
CA LYS A 5 4.04 -17.20 -25.35
C LYS A 5 4.93 -16.55 -24.29
N THR A 6 6.13 -16.09 -24.68
CA THR A 6 7.09 -15.48 -23.77
C THR A 6 6.51 -14.23 -23.10
N GLU A 7 5.87 -13.36 -23.87
CA GLU A 7 5.25 -12.13 -23.35
C GLU A 7 4.18 -12.40 -22.28
N SER A 8 3.35 -13.45 -22.49
CA SER A 8 2.31 -13.84 -21.53
C SER A 8 2.92 -14.26 -20.20
N ILE A 9 3.87 -15.20 -20.22
CA ILE A 9 4.49 -15.68 -18.97
C ILE A 9 5.29 -14.58 -18.27
N GLN A 10 5.97 -13.69 -19.01
CA GLN A 10 6.65 -12.52 -18.45
C GLN A 10 5.66 -11.62 -17.70
N LYS A 11 4.53 -11.29 -18.31
CA LYS A 11 3.47 -10.47 -17.70
C LYS A 11 2.90 -11.11 -16.43
N MET A 12 2.64 -12.43 -16.46
CA MET A 12 2.13 -13.17 -15.32
C MET A 12 3.13 -13.19 -14.16
N LEU A 13 4.39 -13.53 -14.41
CA LEU A 13 5.45 -13.59 -13.40
C LEU A 13 5.76 -12.21 -12.80
N ASN A 14 5.78 -11.16 -13.61
CA ASN A 14 6.00 -9.78 -13.14
C ASN A 14 4.89 -9.27 -12.22
N LYS A 15 3.68 -9.84 -12.29
CA LYS A 15 2.63 -9.61 -11.30
C LYS A 15 2.81 -10.51 -10.08
N ALA A 16 3.04 -11.79 -10.29
CA ALA A 16 3.16 -12.79 -9.23
C ALA A 16 4.28 -12.46 -8.22
N VAL A 17 5.46 -12.03 -8.69
CA VAL A 17 6.61 -11.69 -7.84
C VAL A 17 6.33 -10.54 -6.87
N LYS A 18 5.35 -9.68 -7.15
CA LYS A 18 4.97 -8.54 -6.29
C LYS A 18 4.21 -8.95 -5.02
N VAL A 19 3.69 -10.16 -5.00
CA VAL A 19 2.95 -10.71 -3.84
C VAL A 19 3.88 -11.49 -2.92
N CYS A 20 5.04 -11.90 -3.41
CA CYS A 20 6.01 -12.63 -2.62
C CYS A 20 6.65 -11.74 -1.56
N SER A 21 6.82 -12.27 -0.37
CA SER A 21 7.62 -11.65 0.69
C SER A 21 9.07 -12.11 0.57
N LEU A 22 10.01 -11.22 0.89
CA LEU A 22 11.42 -11.59 1.04
C LEU A 22 11.71 -12.23 2.41
N ASP A 23 10.68 -12.53 3.17
CA ASP A 23 10.80 -13.16 4.48
C ASP A 23 11.23 -14.62 4.31
N LYS A 24 12.49 -14.88 4.66
CA LYS A 24 13.11 -16.21 4.55
C LYS A 24 12.62 -17.22 5.60
N PHE A 25 11.76 -16.80 6.52
CA PHE A 25 11.25 -17.72 7.56
C PHE A 25 10.22 -18.73 7.03
N SER A 26 9.56 -18.42 5.92
CA SER A 26 8.66 -19.36 5.25
C SER A 26 9.12 -19.64 3.83
N PRO A 27 9.48 -20.89 3.48
CA PRO A 27 9.87 -21.23 2.10
C PRO A 27 8.81 -20.88 1.06
N LEU A 28 7.51 -20.93 1.42
CA LEU A 28 6.41 -20.60 0.51
C LEU A 28 6.48 -19.18 -0.02
N THR A 29 7.00 -18.23 0.76
CA THR A 29 6.97 -16.80 0.42
C THR A 29 7.96 -16.42 -0.69
N ILE A 30 8.95 -17.28 -0.97
CA ILE A 30 9.94 -17.09 -2.05
C ILE A 30 9.68 -18.01 -3.25
N LEU A 31 8.67 -18.88 -3.17
CA LEU A 31 8.34 -19.86 -4.19
C LEU A 31 7.09 -19.43 -4.99
N THR A 32 6.95 -19.99 -6.16
CA THR A 32 5.75 -19.92 -7.00
C THR A 32 5.37 -21.29 -7.51
N GLU A 33 4.07 -21.59 -7.51
CA GLU A 33 3.53 -22.74 -8.20
C GLU A 33 3.22 -22.34 -9.64
N VAL A 34 3.76 -23.09 -10.60
CA VAL A 34 3.41 -23.04 -12.02
C VAL A 34 2.64 -24.31 -12.34
N LYS A 35 1.37 -24.15 -12.71
CA LYS A 35 0.48 -25.26 -13.03
C LYS A 35 -0.11 -25.08 -14.41
N ILE A 36 -0.07 -26.16 -15.21
CA ILE A 36 -0.77 -26.24 -16.50
C ILE A 36 -1.77 -27.38 -16.37
N GLU A 37 -3.03 -27.05 -16.48
CA GLU A 37 -4.13 -27.99 -16.30
C GLU A 37 -5.38 -27.50 -17.05
N GLY A 38 -6.12 -28.40 -17.69
CA GLY A 38 -7.39 -28.08 -18.36
C GLY A 38 -7.27 -27.00 -19.44
N GLY A 39 -6.11 -26.85 -20.08
CA GLY A 39 -5.84 -25.81 -21.08
C GLY A 39 -5.57 -24.40 -20.50
N TYR A 40 -5.25 -24.32 -19.23
CA TYR A 40 -4.84 -23.08 -18.57
C TYR A 40 -3.45 -23.21 -17.96
N LEU A 41 -2.63 -22.17 -18.15
CA LEU A 41 -1.43 -21.91 -17.36
C LEU A 41 -1.85 -21.04 -16.18
N SER A 42 -1.53 -21.45 -14.97
CA SER A 42 -1.71 -20.65 -13.76
C SER A 42 -0.39 -20.48 -13.02
N ILE A 43 -0.19 -19.30 -12.43
CA ILE A 43 0.91 -18.96 -11.55
C ILE A 43 0.33 -18.54 -10.22
N THR A 44 0.72 -19.24 -9.14
CA THR A 44 0.25 -18.96 -7.78
C THR A 44 1.42 -18.58 -6.89
N THR A 45 1.27 -17.50 -6.14
CA THR A 45 2.23 -17.01 -5.15
C THR A 45 1.52 -16.65 -3.85
N THR A 46 2.25 -16.68 -2.73
CA THR A 46 1.68 -16.33 -1.42
C THR A 46 2.73 -15.68 -0.51
N ASP A 47 2.27 -14.77 0.33
CA ASP A 47 3.02 -14.25 1.49
C ASP A 47 2.59 -14.92 2.80
N THR A 48 1.87 -16.05 2.73
CA THR A 48 1.21 -16.82 3.79
C THR A 48 -0.14 -16.27 4.27
N ARG A 49 -0.41 -14.99 4.11
CA ARG A 49 -1.69 -14.34 4.46
C ARG A 49 -2.54 -14.07 3.22
N THR A 50 -1.86 -13.67 2.16
CA THR A 50 -2.47 -13.34 0.86
C THR A 50 -1.95 -14.33 -0.17
N THR A 51 -2.86 -14.96 -0.90
CA THR A 51 -2.55 -15.83 -2.02
C THR A 51 -3.05 -15.18 -3.30
N PHE A 52 -2.18 -15.08 -4.29
CA PHE A 52 -2.48 -14.54 -5.61
C PHE A 52 -2.30 -15.61 -6.66
N GLN A 53 -3.29 -15.77 -7.52
CA GLN A 53 -3.20 -16.59 -8.70
C GLN A 53 -3.58 -15.79 -9.94
N ILE A 54 -2.80 -15.94 -10.98
CA ILE A 54 -3.11 -15.42 -12.31
C ILE A 54 -3.13 -16.60 -13.29
N LYS A 55 -4.10 -16.61 -14.21
CA LYS A 55 -4.27 -17.67 -15.19
C LYS A 55 -4.44 -17.12 -16.59
N GLU A 56 -3.94 -17.86 -17.56
CA GLU A 56 -4.08 -17.58 -18.99
C GLU A 56 -4.36 -18.86 -19.76
N LYS A 57 -5.21 -18.79 -20.79
CA LYS A 57 -5.52 -19.92 -21.63
C LYS A 57 -4.33 -20.27 -22.53
N VAL A 58 -3.97 -21.55 -22.58
CA VAL A 58 -2.87 -22.09 -23.40
C VAL A 58 -3.36 -23.23 -24.29
N GLU A 59 -2.74 -23.36 -25.47
CA GLU A 59 -3.09 -24.42 -26.44
C GLU A 59 -2.27 -25.67 -26.12
N THR A 60 -2.68 -26.41 -25.10
CA THR A 60 -2.07 -27.70 -24.73
C THR A 60 -3.07 -28.59 -24.03
N THR A 61 -2.90 -29.90 -24.17
CA THR A 61 -3.58 -30.92 -23.37
C THR A 61 -2.67 -31.56 -22.34
N ASP A 62 -1.37 -31.21 -22.37
CA ASP A 62 -0.41 -31.71 -21.39
C ASP A 62 -0.63 -31.01 -20.05
N GLU A 63 -0.39 -31.74 -18.98
CA GLU A 63 -0.50 -31.23 -17.60
C GLU A 63 0.88 -31.17 -16.96
N MET A 64 1.09 -30.14 -16.14
CA MET A 64 2.32 -29.96 -15.38
C MET A 64 2.02 -29.20 -14.09
N ARG A 65 2.67 -29.60 -13.00
CA ARG A 65 2.68 -28.85 -11.75
C ARG A 65 4.08 -28.85 -11.17
N VAL A 66 4.62 -27.65 -10.98
CA VAL A 66 5.94 -27.43 -10.37
C VAL A 66 5.93 -26.27 -9.41
N VAL A 67 6.83 -26.31 -8.45
CA VAL A 67 7.09 -25.21 -7.51
C VAL A 67 8.55 -24.83 -7.64
N VAL A 68 8.83 -23.55 -7.89
CA VAL A 68 10.20 -23.05 -8.11
C VAL A 68 10.39 -21.68 -7.47
N ASP A 69 11.63 -21.24 -7.33
CA ASP A 69 11.95 -19.88 -6.87
C ASP A 69 11.36 -18.85 -7.84
N VAL A 70 10.52 -17.96 -7.32
CA VAL A 70 9.78 -16.97 -8.12
C VAL A 70 10.71 -15.90 -8.68
N GLN A 71 11.72 -15.47 -7.92
CA GLN A 71 12.62 -14.40 -8.36
C GLN A 71 13.56 -14.90 -9.45
N LEU A 72 14.11 -16.12 -9.26
CA LEU A 72 14.96 -16.75 -10.24
C LEU A 72 14.20 -17.00 -11.54
N LEU A 73 12.99 -17.60 -11.46
CA LEU A 73 12.14 -17.84 -12.63
C LEU A 73 11.80 -16.54 -13.35
N THR A 74 11.35 -15.51 -12.61
CA THR A 74 10.98 -14.21 -13.18
C THR A 74 12.18 -13.53 -13.86
N SER A 75 13.33 -13.55 -13.18
CA SER A 75 14.57 -12.94 -13.71
C SER A 75 15.07 -13.62 -14.97
N LEU A 76 14.99 -14.97 -15.03
CA LEU A 76 15.34 -15.76 -16.19
C LEU A 76 14.39 -15.46 -17.35
N VAL A 77 13.08 -15.61 -17.12
CA VAL A 77 12.06 -15.46 -18.16
C VAL A 77 12.07 -14.05 -18.76
N ASN A 78 12.32 -13.02 -17.96
CA ASN A 78 12.44 -11.64 -18.45
C ASN A 78 13.65 -11.41 -19.36
N LYS A 79 14.65 -12.30 -19.33
CA LYS A 79 15.84 -12.24 -20.22
C LYS A 79 15.69 -13.10 -21.48
N ILE A 80 14.66 -13.93 -21.57
CA ILE A 80 14.40 -14.75 -22.75
C ILE A 80 13.76 -13.87 -23.83
N THR A 81 14.31 -13.95 -25.06
CA THR A 81 13.90 -13.15 -26.22
C THR A 81 13.18 -13.98 -27.29
N THR A 82 13.14 -15.30 -27.16
CA THR A 82 12.39 -16.16 -28.09
C THR A 82 10.87 -15.89 -27.98
N PRO A 83 10.10 -15.97 -29.07
CA PRO A 83 8.64 -15.68 -29.04
C PRO A 83 7.84 -16.66 -28.17
N LYS A 84 8.37 -17.86 -27.96
CA LYS A 84 7.76 -18.90 -27.11
C LYS A 84 8.82 -19.50 -26.19
N ILE A 85 8.39 -19.86 -24.98
CA ILE A 85 9.14 -20.60 -23.98
C ILE A 85 8.57 -22.00 -23.88
N GLY A 86 9.45 -23.01 -23.86
CA GLY A 86 9.09 -24.39 -23.59
C GLY A 86 9.29 -24.76 -22.13
N PHE A 87 8.34 -25.47 -21.55
CA PHE A 87 8.44 -26.06 -20.20
C PHE A 87 8.42 -27.58 -20.30
N ASP A 88 9.32 -28.22 -19.55
CA ASP A 88 9.39 -29.67 -19.41
C ASP A 88 9.91 -30.05 -18.03
N MET A 89 9.85 -31.34 -17.71
CA MET A 89 10.38 -31.87 -16.48
C MET A 89 11.53 -32.83 -16.73
N ASN A 90 12.60 -32.71 -15.97
CA ASN A 90 13.70 -33.66 -15.97
C ASN A 90 14.09 -34.01 -14.53
N GLY A 91 13.56 -35.12 -14.02
CA GLY A 91 13.71 -35.48 -12.61
C GLY A 91 13.15 -34.39 -11.70
N ASN A 92 14.00 -33.86 -10.81
CA ASN A 92 13.64 -32.81 -9.84
C ASN A 92 13.96 -31.40 -10.36
N ALA A 93 14.03 -31.22 -11.68
CA ALA A 93 14.27 -29.91 -12.29
C ALA A 93 13.18 -29.53 -13.29
N LEU A 94 12.74 -28.29 -13.23
CA LEU A 94 11.99 -27.64 -14.31
C LEU A 94 12.98 -27.27 -15.42
N VAL A 95 12.73 -27.78 -16.62
CA VAL A 95 13.51 -27.43 -17.81
C VAL A 95 12.80 -26.32 -18.57
N ILE A 96 13.51 -25.24 -18.85
CA ILE A 96 13.02 -24.11 -19.62
C ILE A 96 13.82 -24.02 -20.92
N GLU A 97 13.12 -24.14 -22.06
CA GLU A 97 13.68 -23.92 -23.38
C GLU A 97 13.36 -22.49 -23.86
N GLY A 98 14.37 -21.73 -24.14
CA GLY A 98 14.26 -20.36 -24.69
C GLY A 98 15.44 -20.07 -25.60
N ASN A 99 16.26 -19.06 -25.27
CA ASN A 99 17.53 -18.81 -25.96
C ASN A 99 18.56 -19.94 -25.74
N GLY A 100 18.28 -20.85 -24.82
CA GLY A 100 19.04 -22.03 -24.45
C GLY A 100 18.20 -22.94 -23.61
N LEU A 101 18.83 -23.93 -22.97
CA LEU A 101 18.20 -24.82 -21.99
C LEU A 101 18.64 -24.40 -20.58
N TYR A 102 17.68 -24.23 -19.69
CA TYR A 102 17.90 -23.82 -18.31
C TYR A 102 17.21 -24.83 -17.39
N TYR A 103 17.83 -25.11 -16.26
CA TYR A 103 17.37 -26.09 -15.28
C TYR A 103 17.18 -25.38 -13.95
N LEU A 104 15.95 -25.38 -13.41
CA LEU A 104 15.62 -24.83 -12.11
C LEU A 104 15.22 -25.95 -11.17
N ASP A 105 15.84 -25.99 -10.00
CA ASP A 105 15.43 -26.94 -8.96
C ASP A 105 14.01 -26.69 -8.52
N ILE A 106 13.24 -27.76 -8.34
CA ILE A 106 11.87 -27.67 -7.83
C ILE A 106 11.87 -27.69 -6.31
N GLY A 107 10.91 -26.96 -5.72
CA GLY A 107 10.66 -26.97 -4.27
C GLY A 107 10.06 -28.29 -3.86
N ILE A 108 10.80 -29.06 -3.08
CA ILE A 108 10.35 -30.31 -2.45
C ILE A 108 10.37 -30.17 -0.93
N ASP A 109 9.46 -30.86 -0.26
CA ASP A 109 9.43 -30.96 1.19
C ASP A 109 10.40 -32.04 1.73
N GLU A 110 10.42 -32.22 3.05
CA GLU A 110 11.28 -33.20 3.72
C GLU A 110 10.97 -34.65 3.32
N SER A 111 9.79 -34.94 2.79
CA SER A 111 9.39 -36.24 2.27
C SER A 111 9.79 -36.47 0.81
N GLY A 112 10.31 -35.43 0.15
CA GLY A 112 10.67 -35.45 -1.28
C GLY A 112 9.49 -35.19 -2.21
N GLU A 113 8.33 -34.76 -1.69
CA GLU A 113 7.18 -34.36 -2.49
C GLU A 113 7.22 -32.87 -2.84
N VAL A 114 6.62 -32.50 -3.97
CA VAL A 114 6.49 -31.09 -4.35
C VAL A 114 5.67 -30.33 -3.30
N ILE A 115 6.24 -29.22 -2.81
CA ILE A 115 5.62 -28.37 -1.80
C ILE A 115 4.18 -28.01 -2.19
N LYS A 116 3.26 -28.11 -1.21
CA LYS A 116 1.85 -27.80 -1.42
C LYS A 116 1.60 -26.31 -1.21
N PHE A 117 0.95 -25.68 -2.20
CA PHE A 117 0.48 -24.30 -2.09
C PHE A 117 -0.92 -24.24 -1.46
N PRO A 118 -1.30 -23.11 -0.83
CA PRO A 118 -2.67 -22.90 -0.36
C PRO A 118 -3.67 -23.01 -1.51
N GLU A 119 -4.75 -23.75 -1.28
CA GLU A 119 -5.84 -23.82 -2.24
C GLU A 119 -6.64 -22.52 -2.24
N ILE A 120 -6.84 -21.97 -3.42
CA ILE A 120 -7.71 -20.82 -3.63
C ILE A 120 -9.14 -21.31 -3.75
N LYS A 121 -10.01 -20.78 -2.89
CA LYS A 121 -11.44 -21.09 -2.95
C LYS A 121 -12.13 -20.18 -3.96
N GLU A 122 -13.05 -20.74 -4.71
CA GLU A 122 -13.92 -19.94 -5.59
C GLU A 122 -14.69 -18.90 -4.75
N PRO A 123 -14.93 -17.69 -5.30
CA PRO A 123 -15.71 -16.67 -4.62
C PRO A 123 -17.09 -17.21 -4.20
N ALA A 124 -17.54 -16.89 -2.99
CA ALA A 124 -18.80 -17.34 -2.46
C ALA A 124 -20.03 -16.71 -3.16
N GLY A 125 -19.83 -15.57 -3.83
CA GLY A 125 -20.87 -14.80 -4.51
C GLY A 125 -20.40 -14.15 -5.81
N ASN A 126 -21.29 -13.34 -6.39
CA ASN A 126 -20.99 -12.60 -7.63
C ASN A 126 -20.01 -11.43 -7.41
N GLY A 127 -19.69 -11.09 -6.16
CA GLY A 127 -18.86 -9.97 -5.77
C GLY A 127 -19.47 -8.60 -6.09
N THR A 128 -18.85 -7.56 -5.53
CA THR A 128 -19.15 -6.15 -5.80
C THR A 128 -18.12 -5.62 -6.80
N GLU A 129 -18.55 -4.96 -7.86
CA GLU A 129 -17.62 -4.32 -8.81
C GLU A 129 -16.87 -3.18 -8.15
N ILE A 130 -15.56 -3.15 -8.34
CA ILE A 130 -14.64 -2.21 -7.73
C ILE A 130 -13.80 -1.53 -8.81
N ASP A 131 -13.73 -0.21 -8.76
CA ASP A 131 -12.70 0.57 -9.42
C ASP A 131 -11.42 0.54 -8.57
N PHE A 132 -10.53 -0.41 -8.86
CA PHE A 132 -9.28 -0.58 -8.12
C PHE A 132 -8.28 0.52 -8.40
N LYS A 133 -8.33 1.17 -9.56
CA LYS A 133 -7.49 2.32 -9.86
C LYS A 133 -7.79 3.47 -8.90
N GLU A 134 -9.07 3.76 -8.68
CA GLU A 134 -9.47 4.80 -7.74
C GLU A 134 -9.26 4.39 -6.29
N LEU A 135 -9.53 3.13 -5.92
CA LEU A 135 -9.27 2.61 -4.58
C LEU A 135 -7.77 2.71 -4.21
N THR A 136 -6.89 2.23 -5.09
CA THR A 136 -5.44 2.25 -4.83
C THR A 136 -4.89 3.67 -4.74
N ARG A 137 -5.39 4.61 -5.56
CA ARG A 137 -5.05 6.03 -5.43
C ARG A 137 -5.41 6.59 -4.04
N ARG A 138 -6.55 6.21 -3.49
CA ARG A 138 -6.98 6.63 -2.15
C ARG A 138 -6.18 5.95 -1.03
N LEU A 139 -5.88 4.67 -1.19
CA LEU A 139 -4.98 3.95 -0.28
C LEU A 139 -3.58 4.58 -0.25
N GLU A 140 -3.06 5.04 -1.40
CA GLU A 140 -1.76 5.72 -1.47
C GLU A 140 -1.75 7.02 -0.65
N ILE A 141 -2.84 7.79 -0.69
CA ILE A 141 -2.97 8.99 0.16
C ILE A 141 -3.00 8.60 1.66
N ALA A 142 -3.81 7.60 2.02
CA ALA A 142 -3.93 7.14 3.40
C ALA A 142 -2.63 6.52 3.93
N LYS A 143 -1.81 5.93 3.06
CA LYS A 143 -0.54 5.27 3.39
C LYS A 143 0.46 6.20 4.10
N SER A 144 0.41 7.51 3.84
CA SER A 144 1.26 8.51 4.50
C SER A 144 1.15 8.50 6.04
N SER A 145 0.06 7.95 6.56
CA SER A 145 -0.19 7.82 8.00
C SER A 145 -0.14 6.39 8.52
N ILE A 146 0.45 5.44 7.78
CA ILE A 146 0.74 4.09 8.29
C ILE A 146 2.16 4.05 8.83
N PRO A 147 2.44 3.37 9.97
CA PRO A 147 3.77 3.28 10.53
C PRO A 147 4.80 2.75 9.53
N ALA A 148 5.99 3.34 9.52
CA ALA A 148 7.10 2.83 8.72
C ALA A 148 7.69 1.53 9.29
N SER A 149 7.64 1.36 10.62
CA SER A 149 8.13 0.19 11.35
C SER A 149 7.01 -0.80 11.68
N PHE A 150 7.38 -2.04 11.99
CA PHE A 150 6.44 -3.09 12.41
C PHE A 150 6.13 -3.06 13.92
N ASP A 151 6.63 -2.07 14.66
CA ASP A 151 6.54 -2.03 16.12
C ASP A 151 5.11 -1.81 16.63
N ALA A 152 4.26 -1.15 15.85
CA ALA A 152 2.84 -0.92 16.14
C ALA A 152 1.96 -1.75 15.17
N LYS A 153 1.90 -3.07 15.39
CA LYS A 153 1.20 -4.01 14.47
C LYS A 153 -0.28 -3.65 14.27
N GLU A 154 -0.95 -3.20 15.32
CA GLU A 154 -2.35 -2.79 15.27
C GLU A 154 -2.57 -1.59 14.34
N MET A 155 -1.58 -0.70 14.24
CA MET A 155 -1.61 0.48 13.36
C MET A 155 -1.23 0.18 11.91
N ASN A 156 -0.67 -0.99 11.61
CA ASN A 156 -0.30 -1.41 10.25
C ASN A 156 -1.49 -1.80 9.38
N ASN A 157 -2.61 -1.09 9.52
CA ASN A 157 -3.84 -1.42 8.86
C ASN A 157 -4.56 -0.18 8.31
N TYR A 158 -5.36 -0.39 7.28
CA TYR A 158 -6.37 0.56 6.82
C TYR A 158 -7.74 0.13 7.32
N TYR A 159 -8.49 1.06 7.90
CA TYR A 159 -9.91 0.88 8.17
C TYR A 159 -10.71 1.50 7.01
N LEU A 160 -11.45 0.67 6.28
CA LEU A 160 -12.28 1.07 5.15
C LEU A 160 -13.75 1.02 5.55
N ALA A 161 -14.39 2.17 5.58
CA ALA A 161 -15.83 2.34 5.76
C ALA A 161 -16.30 3.48 4.84
N ALA A 162 -17.08 4.44 5.31
CA ALA A 162 -17.39 5.66 4.56
C ALA A 162 -16.11 6.45 4.18
N GLN A 163 -15.10 6.35 5.03
CA GLN A 163 -13.76 6.88 4.82
C GLN A 163 -12.74 5.73 4.87
N ILE A 164 -11.60 5.93 4.24
CA ILE A 164 -10.39 5.14 4.43
C ILE A 164 -9.58 5.85 5.50
N ILE A 165 -9.37 5.21 6.64
CA ILE A 165 -8.64 5.77 7.77
C ILE A 165 -7.36 4.99 7.98
N ALA A 166 -6.27 5.71 8.22
CA ALA A 166 -4.98 5.17 8.64
C ALA A 166 -4.34 6.08 9.69
N SER A 167 -3.57 5.49 10.61
CA SER A 167 -2.87 6.23 11.66
C SER A 167 -1.62 5.49 12.11
N ASP A 168 -0.61 6.24 12.57
CA ASP A 168 0.59 5.73 13.25
C ASP A 168 0.74 6.27 14.68
N ALA A 169 -0.35 6.79 15.26
CA ALA A 169 -0.46 7.52 16.51
C ALA A 169 0.06 8.97 16.47
N PHE A 170 0.90 9.35 15.52
CA PHE A 170 1.40 10.71 15.32
C PHE A 170 0.76 11.40 14.12
N LYS A 171 0.32 10.61 13.16
CA LYS A 171 -0.37 11.05 11.95
C LYS A 171 -1.71 10.34 11.82
N VAL A 172 -2.69 11.04 11.27
CA VAL A 172 -3.98 10.45 10.87
C VAL A 172 -4.29 10.91 9.46
N SER A 173 -4.69 9.97 8.62
CA SER A 173 -5.29 10.23 7.31
C SER A 173 -6.73 9.77 7.29
N SER A 174 -7.62 10.60 6.77
CA SER A 174 -9.00 10.24 6.44
C SER A 174 -9.27 10.66 5.00
N VAL A 175 -9.55 9.67 4.15
CA VAL A 175 -9.75 9.85 2.71
C VAL A 175 -11.12 9.29 2.35
N PRO A 176 -11.99 9.99 1.59
CA PRO A 176 -13.27 9.44 1.16
C PRO A 176 -13.10 8.07 0.53
N ASN A 177 -13.93 7.09 0.90
CA ASN A 177 -13.89 5.78 0.25
C ASN A 177 -14.63 5.82 -1.09
N ILE A 178 -14.33 4.86 -1.97
CA ILE A 178 -15.10 4.67 -3.21
C ILE A 178 -16.53 4.26 -2.88
N GLU A 179 -17.48 4.67 -3.71
CA GLU A 179 -18.92 4.52 -3.43
C GLU A 179 -19.32 3.07 -3.15
N SER A 180 -18.78 2.12 -3.92
CA SER A 180 -19.08 0.69 -3.81
C SER A 180 -18.62 0.06 -2.49
N LEU A 181 -17.73 0.70 -1.73
CA LEU A 181 -17.22 0.21 -0.45
C LEU A 181 -17.68 1.00 0.78
N LYS A 182 -18.34 2.15 0.62
CA LYS A 182 -18.75 3.02 1.74
C LYS A 182 -19.63 2.34 2.79
N ALA A 183 -20.47 1.40 2.38
CA ALA A 183 -21.37 0.66 3.27
C ALA A 183 -20.74 -0.62 3.85
N LYS A 184 -19.48 -0.92 3.51
CA LYS A 184 -18.74 -2.07 4.02
C LYS A 184 -17.77 -1.62 5.10
N GLU A 185 -17.54 -2.48 6.08
CA GLU A 185 -16.47 -2.32 7.04
C GLU A 185 -15.40 -3.37 6.78
N LEU A 186 -14.28 -2.94 6.21
CA LEU A 186 -13.15 -3.81 5.94
C LEU A 186 -11.92 -3.29 6.69
N PHE A 187 -11.15 -4.20 7.26
CA PHE A 187 -9.93 -3.89 7.96
C PHE A 187 -8.79 -4.65 7.28
N ILE A 188 -8.06 -3.96 6.41
CA ILE A 188 -7.03 -4.57 5.54
C ILE A 188 -5.64 -4.18 6.00
N SER A 189 -4.71 -5.12 5.91
CA SER A 189 -3.31 -4.86 6.28
C SER A 189 -2.61 -3.94 5.29
N ARG A 190 -1.54 -3.31 5.75
CA ARG A 190 -0.61 -2.53 4.92
C ARG A 190 -0.05 -3.36 3.78
N GLU A 191 0.29 -4.63 4.05
CA GLU A 191 0.85 -5.56 3.06
C GLU A 191 -0.16 -5.78 1.92
N LEU A 192 -1.42 -6.10 2.24
CA LEU A 192 -2.46 -6.24 1.23
C LEU A 192 -2.66 -4.93 0.45
N GLY A 193 -2.70 -3.78 1.13
CA GLY A 193 -2.74 -2.47 0.47
C GLY A 193 -1.57 -2.27 -0.51
N ASN A 194 -0.34 -2.60 -0.11
CA ASN A 194 0.85 -2.51 -0.96
C ASN A 194 0.76 -3.47 -2.17
N ILE A 195 0.28 -4.69 -1.96
CA ILE A 195 0.04 -5.66 -3.05
C ILE A 195 -0.94 -5.06 -4.07
N LEU A 196 -2.10 -4.56 -3.63
CA LEU A 196 -3.10 -3.97 -4.51
C LEU A 196 -2.55 -2.79 -5.32
N MET A 197 -1.82 -1.87 -4.66
CA MET A 197 -1.18 -0.74 -5.33
C MET A 197 -0.12 -1.18 -6.36
N SER A 198 0.64 -2.24 -6.05
CA SER A 198 1.72 -2.72 -6.92
C SER A 198 1.24 -3.49 -8.13
N LEU A 199 0.13 -4.25 -8.03
CA LEU A 199 -0.36 -5.12 -9.10
C LEU A 199 -0.88 -4.36 -10.32
N GLY A 200 -1.28 -3.09 -10.16
CA GLY A 200 -1.81 -2.27 -11.23
C GLY A 200 -3.13 -2.82 -11.80
N ILE A 201 -3.95 -3.40 -10.95
CA ILE A 201 -5.31 -3.83 -11.31
C ILE A 201 -6.19 -2.59 -11.43
N GLU A 202 -6.93 -2.46 -12.53
CA GLU A 202 -7.81 -1.31 -12.73
C GLU A 202 -9.24 -1.60 -12.29
N LYS A 203 -9.76 -2.79 -12.63
CA LYS A 203 -11.13 -3.20 -12.33
C LYS A 203 -11.16 -4.65 -11.90
N GLY A 204 -12.19 -5.03 -11.18
CA GLY A 204 -12.45 -6.39 -10.73
C GLY A 204 -13.61 -6.42 -9.75
N LYS A 205 -13.84 -7.57 -9.17
CA LYS A 205 -14.88 -7.80 -8.17
C LYS A 205 -14.26 -8.08 -6.82
N LEU A 206 -14.97 -7.70 -5.77
CA LEU A 206 -14.60 -7.95 -4.39
C LEU A 206 -15.74 -8.71 -3.70
N ASP A 207 -15.40 -9.83 -3.08
CA ASP A 207 -16.24 -10.60 -2.20
C ASP A 207 -15.62 -10.68 -0.80
N TYR A 208 -16.45 -10.63 0.24
CA TYR A 208 -15.99 -10.71 1.62
C TYR A 208 -16.89 -11.65 2.42
N VAL A 209 -16.29 -12.66 2.99
CA VAL A 209 -16.93 -13.67 3.84
C VAL A 209 -16.57 -13.37 5.30
N SER A 210 -17.53 -12.84 6.06
CA SER A 210 -17.33 -12.40 7.46
C SER A 210 -17.00 -13.54 8.41
N GLU A 211 -17.56 -14.74 8.18
CA GLU A 211 -17.37 -15.90 9.04
C GLU A 211 -15.92 -16.40 9.06
N THR A 212 -15.21 -16.20 7.96
CA THR A 212 -13.81 -16.62 7.81
C THR A 212 -12.84 -15.43 7.71
N ASN A 213 -13.35 -14.21 7.77
CA ASN A 213 -12.59 -12.98 7.50
C ASN A 213 -11.81 -13.04 6.18
N THR A 214 -12.35 -13.72 5.17
CA THR A 214 -11.69 -13.89 3.88
C THR A 214 -12.18 -12.84 2.89
N LEU A 215 -11.25 -12.03 2.41
CA LEU A 215 -11.44 -11.11 1.30
C LEU A 215 -10.96 -11.77 0.01
N THR A 216 -11.83 -11.84 -0.99
CA THR A 216 -11.50 -12.33 -2.32
C THR A 216 -11.68 -11.23 -3.35
N ILE A 217 -10.62 -10.93 -4.09
CA ILE A 217 -10.62 -9.97 -5.20
C ILE A 217 -10.36 -10.77 -6.47
N PHE A 218 -11.21 -10.64 -7.47
CA PHE A 218 -11.13 -11.49 -8.64
C PHE A 218 -11.66 -10.83 -9.92
N ASP A 219 -11.17 -11.34 -11.04
CA ASP A 219 -11.69 -11.13 -12.39
C ASP A 219 -11.49 -12.43 -13.18
N ASN A 220 -11.71 -12.40 -14.49
CA ASN A 220 -11.58 -13.56 -15.36
C ASN A 220 -10.19 -14.22 -15.29
N ASP A 221 -9.14 -13.41 -15.16
CA ASP A 221 -7.75 -13.84 -15.32
C ASP A 221 -6.98 -13.95 -13.99
N TYR A 222 -7.52 -13.45 -12.88
CA TYR A 222 -6.82 -13.48 -11.61
C TYR A 222 -7.76 -13.62 -10.41
N ILE A 223 -7.18 -14.07 -9.29
CA ILE A 223 -7.82 -14.11 -7.98
C ILE A 223 -6.79 -13.80 -6.90
N ILE A 224 -7.18 -12.98 -5.95
CA ILE A 224 -6.44 -12.64 -4.74
C ILE A 224 -7.30 -13.04 -3.57
N GLN A 225 -6.80 -13.90 -2.69
CA GLN A 225 -7.45 -14.23 -1.42
C GLN A 225 -6.58 -13.80 -0.26
N SER A 226 -7.17 -13.09 0.69
CA SER A 226 -6.47 -12.64 1.89
C SER A 226 -7.34 -12.80 3.13
N VAL A 227 -6.74 -13.22 4.24
CA VAL A 227 -7.39 -13.15 5.55
C VAL A 227 -7.18 -11.75 6.10
N ILE A 228 -8.28 -11.04 6.37
CA ILE A 228 -8.29 -9.65 6.84
C ILE A 228 -8.85 -9.55 8.27
N GLY A 229 -8.84 -8.35 8.85
CA GLY A 229 -9.45 -8.09 10.16
C GLY A 229 -8.59 -8.51 11.35
N GLN A 230 -7.33 -8.92 11.13
CA GLN A 230 -6.38 -9.20 12.20
C GLN A 230 -6.07 -7.88 12.94
N ASP A 231 -5.92 -7.95 14.26
CA ASP A 231 -5.65 -6.81 15.15
C ASP A 231 -6.75 -5.71 15.18
N ARG A 232 -7.93 -5.96 14.60
CA ARG A 232 -9.05 -5.00 14.59
C ARG A 232 -9.46 -4.56 15.99
N GLU A 233 -9.47 -5.48 16.95
CA GLU A 233 -9.90 -5.21 18.34
C GLU A 233 -8.95 -4.24 19.06
N ASN A 234 -7.69 -4.20 18.66
CA ASN A 234 -6.65 -3.34 19.24
C ASN A 234 -6.49 -2.01 18.49
N TYR A 235 -7.14 -1.85 17.34
CA TYR A 235 -7.06 -0.61 16.57
C TYR A 235 -7.85 0.51 17.25
N PRO A 236 -7.23 1.66 17.60
CA PRO A 236 -7.84 2.71 18.42
C PRO A 236 -8.78 3.60 17.61
N LEU A 237 -9.76 3.00 16.91
CA LEU A 237 -10.66 3.70 16.00
C LEU A 237 -11.41 4.88 16.67
N GLU A 238 -11.90 4.70 17.90
CA GLU A 238 -12.61 5.75 18.62
C GLU A 238 -11.74 6.97 18.90
N ALA A 239 -10.48 6.75 19.31
CA ALA A 239 -9.53 7.83 19.54
C ALA A 239 -9.21 8.58 18.23
N ILE A 240 -9.02 7.84 17.12
CA ILE A 240 -8.77 8.42 15.81
C ILE A 240 -9.97 9.24 15.33
N GLN A 241 -11.18 8.72 15.49
CA GLN A 241 -12.42 9.44 15.13
C GLN A 241 -12.61 10.70 15.99
N SER A 242 -12.26 10.65 17.27
CA SER A 242 -12.24 11.82 18.15
C SER A 242 -11.28 12.89 17.65
N MET A 243 -10.07 12.51 17.21
CA MET A 243 -9.11 13.45 16.60
C MET A 243 -9.64 14.06 15.31
N LEU A 244 -10.23 13.26 14.44
CA LEU A 244 -10.80 13.73 13.16
C LEU A 244 -11.94 14.73 13.38
N SER A 245 -12.72 14.57 14.44
CA SER A 245 -13.84 15.46 14.82
C SER A 245 -13.43 16.65 15.69
N SER A 246 -12.14 16.77 16.06
CA SER A 246 -11.65 17.89 16.87
C SER A 246 -11.90 19.22 16.18
N SER A 247 -12.31 20.22 16.98
CA SER A 247 -12.49 21.60 16.53
C SER A 247 -11.15 22.36 16.57
N PHE A 248 -11.05 23.36 15.73
CA PHE A 248 -9.92 24.29 15.66
C PHE A 248 -10.47 25.70 15.48
N THR A 249 -9.94 26.66 16.20
CA THR A 249 -10.44 28.05 16.17
C THR A 249 -10.06 28.77 14.88
N TYR A 250 -8.87 28.52 14.35
CA TYR A 250 -8.30 29.26 13.26
C TYR A 250 -8.06 28.37 12.04
N ASN A 251 -8.06 28.98 10.86
CA ASN A 251 -7.64 28.33 9.64
C ASN A 251 -6.99 29.31 8.67
N ALA A 252 -6.14 28.77 7.78
CA ALA A 252 -5.50 29.52 6.72
C ALA A 252 -5.31 28.66 5.47
N ASP A 253 -5.57 29.25 4.30
CA ASP A 253 -5.32 28.64 3.00
C ASP A 253 -3.93 29.04 2.51
N ILE A 254 -3.12 28.05 2.15
CA ILE A 254 -1.76 28.23 1.64
C ILE A 254 -1.49 27.36 0.42
N SER A 255 -0.43 27.71 -0.33
CA SER A 255 0.11 26.86 -1.38
C SER A 255 0.88 25.69 -0.77
N LYS A 256 0.44 24.47 -1.08
CA LYS A 256 1.14 23.23 -0.71
C LYS A 256 2.54 23.21 -1.33
N LYS A 257 2.66 23.60 -2.59
CA LYS A 257 3.93 23.61 -3.31
C LYS A 257 4.93 24.54 -2.62
N GLU A 258 4.50 25.76 -2.27
CA GLU A 258 5.37 26.71 -1.58
C GLU A 258 5.84 26.17 -0.22
N LEU A 259 4.92 25.54 0.55
CA LEU A 259 5.25 24.89 1.81
C LEU A 259 6.24 23.74 1.59
N LEU A 260 6.02 22.84 0.65
CA LEU A 260 6.93 21.74 0.35
C LEU A 260 8.32 22.24 -0.06
N ASP A 261 8.39 23.26 -0.93
CA ASP A 261 9.65 23.85 -1.36
C ASP A 261 10.46 24.43 -0.17
N ILE A 262 9.79 25.00 0.84
CA ILE A 262 10.42 25.49 2.08
C ILE A 262 10.87 24.31 2.95
N LEU A 263 10.02 23.31 3.14
CA LEU A 263 10.36 22.11 3.92
C LEU A 263 11.57 21.37 3.34
N ASP A 264 11.68 21.30 2.00
CA ASP A 264 12.83 20.69 1.32
C ASP A 264 14.13 21.46 1.58
N ARG A 265 14.07 22.78 1.58
CA ARG A 265 15.23 23.60 1.96
C ARG A 265 15.57 23.46 3.45
N ALA A 266 14.56 23.46 4.32
CA ALA A 266 14.75 23.32 5.76
C ALA A 266 15.38 21.98 6.15
N LEU A 267 15.00 20.88 5.47
CA LEU A 267 15.58 19.55 5.70
C LEU A 267 17.10 19.50 5.53
N LEU A 268 17.70 20.39 4.72
CA LEU A 268 19.17 20.48 4.55
C LEU A 268 19.90 20.96 5.81
N PHE A 269 19.20 21.61 6.74
CA PHE A 269 19.75 22.21 7.94
C PHE A 269 19.36 21.49 9.23
N ILE A 270 18.43 20.52 9.15
CA ILE A 270 18.01 19.71 10.29
C ILE A 270 19.08 18.66 10.58
N LYS A 271 19.51 18.60 11.83
CA LYS A 271 20.48 17.61 12.32
C LYS A 271 19.76 16.41 12.95
N ASP A 272 20.41 15.26 12.94
CA ASP A 272 19.81 13.99 13.44
C ASP A 272 19.36 14.07 14.91
N PHE A 273 19.91 14.95 15.71
CA PHE A 273 19.52 15.13 17.13
C PHE A 273 18.32 16.06 17.34
N ASP A 274 17.88 16.81 16.31
CA ASP A 274 16.77 17.78 16.42
C ASP A 274 15.38 17.12 16.36
N ARG A 275 15.30 15.79 16.50
CA ARG A 275 14.05 15.00 16.35
C ARG A 275 13.25 15.35 15.08
N ASN A 276 13.91 15.85 14.03
CA ASN A 276 13.30 16.36 12.80
C ASN A 276 12.27 17.49 13.04
N GLY A 277 12.39 18.24 14.14
CA GLY A 277 11.48 19.32 14.51
C GLY A 277 11.56 20.53 13.57
N ILE A 278 10.40 21.08 13.20
CA ILE A 278 10.24 22.36 12.51
C ILE A 278 9.20 23.20 13.22
N ASN A 279 9.50 24.47 13.47
CA ASN A 279 8.58 25.43 14.06
C ASN A 279 7.69 26.06 12.99
N LEU A 280 6.37 25.95 13.17
CA LEU A 280 5.35 26.61 12.38
C LEU A 280 4.71 27.71 13.26
N THR A 281 4.98 28.97 12.96
CA THR A 281 4.41 30.10 13.69
C THR A 281 3.34 30.76 12.82
N PHE A 282 2.08 30.56 13.21
CA PHE A 282 0.92 31.15 12.55
C PHE A 282 0.67 32.57 13.07
N LYS A 283 0.71 33.56 12.19
CA LYS A 283 0.48 34.99 12.46
C LYS A 283 -0.78 35.44 11.72
N LYS A 284 -1.14 36.70 11.85
CA LYS A 284 -2.37 37.25 11.23
C LYS A 284 -2.38 37.20 9.69
N ASP A 285 -1.23 37.31 9.05
CA ASP A 285 -1.11 37.48 7.59
C ASP A 285 -0.25 36.40 6.92
N ARG A 286 0.45 35.56 7.71
CA ARG A 286 1.41 34.59 7.19
C ARG A 286 1.68 33.44 8.15
N LEU A 287 2.21 32.36 7.60
CA LEU A 287 2.89 31.28 8.31
C LEU A 287 4.40 31.50 8.22
N SER A 288 5.06 31.63 9.36
CA SER A 288 6.52 31.63 9.47
C SER A 288 7.00 30.22 9.79
N ILE A 289 8.01 29.75 9.08
CA ILE A 289 8.57 28.40 9.20
C ILE A 289 10.04 28.56 9.57
N ALA A 290 10.46 27.94 10.67
CA ALA A 290 11.85 28.04 11.15
C ALA A 290 12.34 26.68 11.66
N SER A 291 13.64 26.37 11.43
CA SER A 291 14.31 25.26 12.12
C SER A 291 14.38 25.55 13.62
N VAL A 292 14.51 24.50 14.44
CA VAL A 292 14.60 24.65 15.93
C VAL A 292 15.75 25.55 16.33
N GLU A 293 16.90 25.47 15.65
CA GLU A 293 18.07 26.32 15.88
C GLU A 293 17.99 27.67 15.15
N GLU A 294 16.86 28.04 14.53
CA GLU A 294 16.65 29.25 13.75
C GLU A 294 17.68 29.49 12.62
N THR A 295 18.31 28.43 12.14
CA THR A 295 19.25 28.50 11.01
C THR A 295 18.56 28.71 9.67
N VAL A 296 17.26 28.40 9.58
CA VAL A 296 16.38 28.67 8.46
C VAL A 296 15.13 29.36 8.94
N GLN A 297 14.73 30.44 8.27
CA GLN A 297 13.46 31.09 8.49
C GLN A 297 12.90 31.59 7.18
N GLU A 298 11.68 31.17 6.85
CA GLU A 298 10.94 31.58 5.65
C GLU A 298 9.47 31.80 5.98
N ASP A 299 8.80 32.64 5.18
CA ASP A 299 7.39 32.99 5.39
C ASP A 299 6.55 32.61 4.16
N ILE A 300 5.32 32.13 4.39
CA ILE A 300 4.29 31.95 3.38
C ILE A 300 3.11 32.85 3.68
N LYS A 301 2.67 33.66 2.71
CA LYS A 301 1.44 34.45 2.84
C LYS A 301 0.20 33.60 2.65
N TYR A 302 -0.80 33.85 3.45
CA TYR A 302 -2.10 33.22 3.26
C TYR A 302 -2.78 33.74 2.00
N SER A 303 -3.40 32.86 1.24
CA SER A 303 -4.32 33.25 0.18
C SER A 303 -5.68 33.66 0.76
N LYS A 304 -6.07 33.04 1.86
CA LYS A 304 -7.23 33.34 2.69
C LYS A 304 -6.98 32.87 4.12
N ALA A 305 -7.54 33.57 5.10
CA ALA A 305 -7.42 33.14 6.50
C ALA A 305 -8.64 33.57 7.33
N SER A 306 -8.96 32.76 8.33
CA SER A 306 -9.88 33.09 9.41
C SER A 306 -9.09 33.04 10.72
N VAL A 307 -8.56 34.19 11.14
CA VAL A 307 -7.59 34.34 12.23
C VAL A 307 -7.96 35.52 13.15
N ASP A 308 -9.23 35.86 13.24
CA ASP A 308 -9.71 36.96 14.07
C ASP A 308 -9.40 36.66 15.56
N GLY A 309 -8.73 37.64 16.20
CA GLY A 309 -8.29 37.50 17.58
C GLY A 309 -6.98 36.73 17.77
N LEU A 310 -6.42 36.15 16.71
CA LEU A 310 -5.11 35.49 16.78
C LEU A 310 -4.02 36.53 17.09
N VAL A 311 -3.20 36.27 18.11
CA VAL A 311 -1.93 36.98 18.36
C VAL A 311 -0.84 36.23 17.62
N GLU A 312 -0.61 34.98 18.03
CA GLU A 312 0.37 34.07 17.46
C GLU A 312 0.03 32.65 17.94
N PHE A 313 0.25 31.62 17.11
CA PHE A 313 0.16 30.22 17.48
C PHE A 313 1.40 29.49 17.00
N ASN A 314 2.10 28.81 17.90
CA ASN A 314 3.32 28.08 17.62
C ASN A 314 3.04 26.58 17.63
N ALA A 315 3.52 25.88 16.61
CA ALA A 315 3.39 24.45 16.46
C ALA A 315 4.76 23.85 16.09
N LEU A 316 5.32 23.03 16.95
CA LEU A 316 6.50 22.24 16.65
C LEU A 316 6.02 20.90 16.06
N VAL A 317 6.43 20.56 14.83
CA VAL A 317 6.03 19.34 14.14
C VAL A 317 7.23 18.58 13.57
N ASP A 318 7.08 17.26 13.38
CA ASP A 318 8.08 16.50 12.63
C ASP A 318 7.97 16.83 11.14
N ILE A 319 9.04 17.39 10.58
CA ILE A 319 9.09 17.86 9.19
C ILE A 319 8.89 16.71 8.18
N LYS A 320 9.39 15.50 8.49
CA LYS A 320 9.26 14.34 7.61
C LYS A 320 7.80 13.87 7.57
N ASN A 321 7.17 13.81 8.76
CA ASN A 321 5.75 13.45 8.87
C ASN A 321 4.86 14.44 8.13
N LEU A 322 5.10 15.73 8.33
CA LEU A 322 4.35 16.79 7.65
C LEU A 322 4.53 16.70 6.13
N LYS A 323 5.77 16.52 5.67
CA LYS A 323 6.08 16.42 4.25
C LYS A 323 5.44 15.19 3.60
N GLU A 324 5.52 14.01 4.23
CA GLU A 324 4.89 12.78 3.74
C GLU A 324 3.38 12.94 3.54
N GLN A 325 2.70 13.63 4.47
CA GLN A 325 1.27 13.89 4.36
C GLN A 325 0.92 14.94 3.30
N LEU A 326 1.77 15.94 3.10
CA LEU A 326 1.59 16.96 2.07
C LEU A 326 1.83 16.41 0.65
N ASP A 327 2.88 15.61 0.46
CA ASP A 327 3.29 15.08 -0.84
C ASP A 327 2.16 14.29 -1.54
N VAL A 328 1.34 13.56 -0.77
CA VAL A 328 0.26 12.74 -1.31
C VAL A 328 -1.03 13.48 -1.62
N LEU A 329 -1.17 14.75 -1.20
CA LEU A 329 -2.35 15.56 -1.50
C LEU A 329 -2.39 15.96 -2.98
N PRO A 330 -3.54 15.79 -3.68
CA PRO A 330 -3.59 15.93 -5.14
C PRO A 330 -3.49 17.37 -5.67
N ASP A 331 -4.00 18.35 -4.93
CA ASP A 331 -4.08 19.74 -5.39
C ASP A 331 -3.06 20.64 -4.67
N ASP A 332 -2.83 21.85 -5.19
CA ASP A 332 -1.86 22.78 -4.58
C ASP A 332 -2.44 23.54 -3.38
N ASN A 333 -3.71 23.95 -3.44
CA ASN A 333 -4.30 24.73 -2.35
C ASN A 333 -4.74 23.81 -1.21
N ILE A 334 -4.26 24.08 0.01
CA ILE A 334 -4.62 23.37 1.25
C ILE A 334 -5.09 24.36 2.31
N THR A 335 -6.03 23.92 3.15
CA THR A 335 -6.45 24.66 4.34
C THR A 335 -5.82 24.02 5.57
N ILE A 336 -5.05 24.77 6.33
CA ILE A 336 -4.52 24.33 7.62
C ILE A 336 -5.41 24.88 8.73
N PHE A 337 -5.85 24.02 9.63
CA PHE A 337 -6.61 24.33 10.83
C PHE A 337 -5.72 24.20 12.05
N PHE A 338 -5.78 25.18 12.97
CA PHE A 338 -4.91 25.28 14.15
C PHE A 338 -5.58 26.08 15.27
N GLY A 339 -4.96 26.07 16.45
CA GLY A 339 -5.50 26.71 17.67
C GLY A 339 -6.52 25.82 18.40
N ASP A 340 -6.74 26.09 19.69
CA ASP A 340 -7.56 25.34 20.65
C ASP A 340 -7.20 23.86 20.84
N ASN A 341 -6.35 23.32 20.00
CA ASN A 341 -5.82 21.98 20.13
C ASN A 341 -4.29 22.06 20.15
N ASP A 342 -3.73 22.09 21.37
CA ASP A 342 -2.28 22.18 21.57
C ASP A 342 -1.55 20.88 21.21
N ARG A 343 -2.26 19.89 20.62
CA ARG A 343 -1.70 18.56 20.32
C ARG A 343 -1.54 18.26 18.86
N ALA A 344 -2.21 18.99 17.97
CA ALA A 344 -2.18 18.69 16.54
C ALA A 344 -2.52 19.90 15.66
N ILE A 345 -2.10 19.85 14.41
CA ILE A 345 -2.63 20.65 13.30
C ILE A 345 -3.39 19.73 12.33
N LYS A 346 -4.39 20.28 11.66
CA LYS A 346 -5.19 19.55 10.69
C LYS A 346 -5.11 20.22 9.33
N MET A 347 -4.71 19.47 8.31
CA MET A 347 -4.69 19.88 6.92
C MET A 347 -5.89 19.30 6.20
N VAL A 348 -6.60 20.12 5.44
CA VAL A 348 -7.80 19.70 4.69
C VAL A 348 -7.65 20.11 3.25
N GLN A 349 -7.97 19.17 2.36
CA GLN A 349 -8.08 19.41 0.94
C GLN A 349 -9.32 18.70 0.39
N LYS A 350 -10.36 19.45 0.04
CA LYS A 350 -11.70 18.91 -0.23
C LYS A 350 -12.18 18.05 0.96
N ASP A 351 -12.42 16.76 0.73
CA ASP A 351 -12.87 15.82 1.76
C ASP A 351 -11.72 14.96 2.33
N ILE A 352 -10.45 15.25 1.96
CA ILE A 352 -9.26 14.59 2.49
C ILE A 352 -8.81 15.35 3.73
N ILE A 353 -8.61 14.64 4.83
CA ILE A 353 -8.14 15.17 6.10
C ILE A 353 -6.81 14.48 6.44
N GLN A 354 -5.80 15.29 6.75
CA GLN A 354 -4.53 14.88 7.31
C GLN A 354 -4.33 15.58 8.65
N ILE A 355 -3.98 14.83 9.68
CA ILE A 355 -3.68 15.39 11.01
C ILE A 355 -2.25 15.00 11.37
N THR A 356 -1.48 15.97 11.86
CA THR A 356 -0.12 15.79 12.36
C THR A 356 -0.09 16.20 13.82
N ALA A 357 0.38 15.30 14.70
CA ALA A 357 0.60 15.62 16.10
C ALA A 357 1.75 16.64 16.26
N LEU A 358 1.62 17.51 17.25
CA LEU A 358 2.70 18.39 17.68
C LEU A 358 3.74 17.59 18.50
N LEU A 359 4.99 17.95 18.34
CA LEU A 359 6.07 17.47 19.21
C LEU A 359 6.01 18.21 20.54
N GLU A 360 6.28 17.50 21.63
CA GLU A 360 6.46 18.11 22.94
C GLU A 360 7.87 18.71 23.02
N ASP A 361 7.99 19.92 23.61
CA ASP A 361 9.24 20.64 23.85
C ASP A 361 10.21 19.85 24.75
#